data_f6c5909b5493e35abb4f0154cd1f0d76
#
_entry.id   f6c5909b5493e35abb4f0154cd1f0d76
#
_cell.length_a   1.000
_cell.length_b   1.000
_cell.length_c   1.000
_cell.angle_alpha   90.00
_cell.angle_beta   90.00
_cell.angle_gamma   90.00
#
_symmetry.space_group_name_H-M   'P 1'
#
loop_
_entity.id
_entity.type
_entity.pdbx_description
1 polymer ?
#
loop_
_entity_poly.entity_id
_entity_poly.type
_entity_poly.pdbx_seq_one_letter_code
_entity_poly.pdbx_strand_id
1 'polypeptide(L)'
;MLYSATAPVMSLTAQSDANMDRESKPYILKRTPDQDHVRKFSLDYAKELNAQQYAAVTAADGPALVIAGAGSGKTRTLVHRVAYLIDSGVDPSHILLLTFTRKSSEEMLERVGALIGSRSQRVCGGTFHSVANMLLRRHGRVLGIEPGFTIMDRGDAEDLIALLRAQLGLNEKDKRFPRKGTIAEIYSKCENTLRGLEEIVLDEFSHFADHLEALWKLQRAYQAAKRQRQLLDYDDLL
;
A
#
# COMPACT_ATOMS: atom_id res chain seq x y z
N MET A 1 5.81 -21.05 -19.00
CA MET A 1 5.02 -21.95 -18.14
C MET A 1 3.77 -21.22 -17.71
N LEU A 2 2.64 -21.64 -18.25
CA LEU A 2 1.31 -21.04 -18.00
C LEU A 2 0.74 -21.69 -16.74
N TYR A 3 0.48 -20.91 -15.70
CA TYR A 3 -0.32 -21.37 -14.55
C TYR A 3 -1.77 -20.94 -14.77
N SER A 4 -2.61 -21.92 -15.09
CA SER A 4 -4.06 -21.83 -15.02
C SER A 4 -4.48 -22.19 -13.60
N ALA A 5 -5.04 -21.25 -12.84
CA ALA A 5 -5.67 -21.52 -11.56
C ALA A 5 -7.19 -21.48 -11.72
N THR A 6 -7.78 -22.67 -11.90
CA THR A 6 -9.22 -22.91 -11.71
C THR A 6 -9.49 -23.10 -10.22
N ALA A 7 -10.27 -22.20 -9.63
CA ALA A 7 -10.75 -22.35 -8.26
C ALA A 7 -11.92 -23.37 -8.21
N PRO A 8 -11.97 -24.24 -7.18
CA PRO A 8 -13.07 -25.18 -7.03
C PRO A 8 -14.31 -24.51 -6.43
N VAL A 9 -15.44 -24.75 -7.05
CA VAL A 9 -16.78 -24.41 -6.54
C VAL A 9 -17.11 -25.37 -5.41
N MET A 10 -17.22 -24.86 -4.17
CA MET A 10 -17.77 -25.63 -3.05
C MET A 10 -19.29 -25.65 -3.13
N SER A 11 -19.86 -26.82 -3.32
CA SER A 11 -21.30 -27.06 -3.17
C SER A 11 -21.61 -27.32 -1.70
N LEU A 12 -22.42 -26.48 -1.08
CA LEU A 12 -23.07 -26.73 0.19
C LEU A 12 -24.36 -27.51 -0.06
N THR A 13 -24.38 -28.79 0.27
CA THR A 13 -25.60 -29.57 0.42
C THR A 13 -26.13 -29.41 1.82
N ALA A 14 -27.25 -28.72 1.97
CA ALA A 14 -28.08 -28.82 3.18
C ALA A 14 -29.18 -29.84 2.93
N GLN A 15 -29.16 -30.92 3.71
CA GLN A 15 -30.32 -31.80 3.85
C GLN A 15 -31.32 -31.17 4.82
N SER A 16 -32.55 -30.99 4.38
CA SER A 16 -33.71 -31.03 5.25
C SER A 16 -34.94 -31.43 4.43
N ASP A 17 -35.62 -32.41 4.99
CA ASP A 17 -36.78 -33.07 4.43
C ASP A 17 -38.03 -32.19 4.29
N ALA A 18 -38.90 -32.69 3.45
CA ALA A 18 -40.35 -32.51 3.31
C ALA A 18 -40.87 -31.53 2.25
N ASN A 19 -41.25 -32.16 1.14
CA ASN A 19 -42.55 -31.99 0.48
C ASN A 19 -43.01 -30.60 0.07
N MET A 20 -42.81 -30.29 -1.21
CA MET A 20 -43.86 -29.71 -2.06
C MET A 20 -43.36 -29.55 -3.50
N ASP A 21 -44.04 -30.25 -4.43
CA ASP A 21 -43.90 -30.05 -5.85
C ASP A 21 -44.11 -28.57 -6.23
N ARG A 22 -43.00 -27.87 -6.48
CA ARG A 22 -42.97 -26.64 -7.28
C ARG A 22 -41.87 -26.81 -8.31
N GLU A 23 -42.28 -27.02 -9.55
CA GLU A 23 -41.40 -26.90 -10.70
C GLU A 23 -40.59 -25.60 -10.57
N SER A 24 -39.32 -25.72 -10.21
CA SER A 24 -38.39 -24.61 -10.23
C SER A 24 -38.06 -24.29 -11.69
N LYS A 25 -38.77 -23.32 -12.27
CA LYS A 25 -38.39 -22.78 -13.56
C LYS A 25 -36.99 -22.16 -13.44
N PRO A 26 -36.05 -22.62 -14.27
CA PRO A 26 -34.70 -22.02 -14.25
C PRO A 26 -34.80 -20.53 -14.55
N TYR A 27 -34.30 -19.70 -13.64
CA TYR A 27 -34.24 -18.25 -13.84
C TYR A 27 -33.11 -17.99 -14.83
N ILE A 28 -33.42 -17.84 -16.09
CA ILE A 28 -32.48 -17.45 -17.13
C ILE A 28 -32.29 -15.95 -16.96
N LEU A 29 -31.15 -15.53 -16.36
CA LEU A 29 -30.69 -14.15 -16.39
C LEU A 29 -30.46 -13.79 -17.88
N LYS A 30 -31.47 -13.21 -18.53
CA LYS A 30 -31.25 -12.55 -19.81
C LYS A 30 -30.29 -11.40 -19.55
N ARG A 31 -29.03 -11.54 -19.95
CA ARG A 31 -28.18 -10.36 -20.18
C ARG A 31 -28.96 -9.53 -21.21
N THR A 32 -29.52 -8.41 -20.76
CA THR A 32 -29.92 -7.36 -21.70
C THR A 32 -28.68 -7.06 -22.53
N PRO A 33 -28.77 -7.13 -23.88
CA PRO A 33 -27.66 -6.66 -24.70
C PRO A 33 -27.37 -5.25 -24.21
N ASP A 34 -26.10 -5.01 -23.83
CA ASP A 34 -25.61 -3.68 -23.54
C ASP A 34 -26.08 -2.81 -24.69
N GLN A 35 -27.04 -1.93 -24.42
CA GLN A 35 -27.34 -0.88 -25.36
C GLN A 35 -26.02 -0.16 -25.52
N ASP A 36 -25.45 -0.21 -26.71
CA ASP A 36 -24.29 0.60 -27.08
C ASP A 36 -24.66 2.10 -26.89
N HIS A 37 -24.72 2.52 -25.64
CA HIS A 37 -24.55 3.91 -25.30
C HIS A 37 -23.11 4.21 -25.71
N VAL A 38 -22.96 4.82 -26.87
CA VAL A 38 -21.70 5.43 -27.30
C VAL A 38 -21.27 6.31 -26.12
N ARG A 39 -20.41 5.74 -25.26
CA ARG A 39 -19.92 6.41 -24.06
C ARG A 39 -19.16 7.65 -24.54
N LYS A 40 -19.78 8.81 -24.39
CA LYS A 40 -19.17 10.07 -24.79
C LYS A 40 -18.10 10.40 -23.75
N PHE A 41 -16.88 10.03 -24.04
CA PHE A 41 -15.73 10.45 -23.22
C PHE A 41 -15.65 11.97 -23.17
N SER A 42 -15.27 12.50 -22.00
CA SER A 42 -15.09 13.95 -21.84
C SER A 42 -13.87 14.49 -22.58
N LEU A 43 -12.91 13.61 -22.88
CA LEU A 43 -11.64 13.92 -23.54
C LEU A 43 -11.42 13.05 -24.80
N ASP A 44 -10.79 13.62 -25.80
CA ASP A 44 -10.26 12.87 -26.95
C ASP A 44 -8.85 12.37 -26.61
N TYR A 45 -8.80 11.27 -25.87
CA TYR A 45 -7.55 10.68 -25.39
C TYR A 45 -6.56 10.37 -26.53
N ALA A 46 -7.04 10.05 -27.72
CA ALA A 46 -6.19 9.72 -28.86
C ALA A 46 -5.48 10.95 -29.43
N LYS A 47 -6.09 12.15 -29.32
CA LYS A 47 -5.45 13.40 -29.72
C LYS A 47 -4.52 13.98 -28.66
N GLU A 48 -4.87 13.76 -27.39
CA GLU A 48 -4.15 14.32 -26.26
C GLU A 48 -2.85 13.56 -25.93
N LEU A 49 -2.77 12.30 -26.26
CA LEU A 49 -1.71 11.38 -25.85
C LEU A 49 -0.96 10.83 -27.06
N ASN A 50 0.32 10.58 -26.89
CA ASN A 50 1.04 9.78 -27.89
C ASN A 50 0.63 8.31 -27.82
N ALA A 51 0.98 7.51 -28.84
CA ALA A 51 0.54 6.11 -28.95
C ALA A 51 0.89 5.25 -27.70
N GLN A 52 2.06 5.45 -27.11
CA GLN A 52 2.48 4.70 -25.92
C GLN A 52 1.73 5.14 -24.66
N GLN A 53 1.54 6.43 -24.47
CA GLN A 53 0.73 6.97 -23.38
C GLN A 53 -0.73 6.54 -23.52
N TYR A 54 -1.28 6.60 -24.73
CA TYR A 54 -2.63 6.14 -25.01
C TYR A 54 -2.82 4.66 -24.65
N ALA A 55 -1.90 3.79 -25.09
CA ALA A 55 -1.92 2.37 -24.75
C ALA A 55 -1.88 2.14 -23.23
N ALA A 56 -1.06 2.90 -22.48
CA ALA A 56 -0.99 2.81 -21.02
C ALA A 56 -2.28 3.32 -20.34
N VAL A 57 -2.87 4.40 -20.86
CA VAL A 57 -4.12 4.98 -20.32
C VAL A 57 -5.31 4.08 -20.56
N THR A 58 -5.40 3.42 -21.70
CA THR A 58 -6.52 2.55 -22.10
C THR A 58 -6.28 1.06 -21.80
N ALA A 59 -5.17 0.72 -21.13
CA ALA A 59 -4.87 -0.67 -20.80
C ALA A 59 -6.06 -1.36 -20.10
N ALA A 60 -6.24 -2.65 -20.36
CA ALA A 60 -7.27 -3.47 -19.74
C ALA A 60 -7.10 -3.54 -18.21
N ASP A 61 -8.13 -4.03 -17.51
CA ASP A 61 -8.08 -4.24 -16.07
C ASP A 61 -7.01 -5.27 -15.71
N GLY A 62 -6.34 -5.02 -14.58
CA GLY A 62 -5.28 -5.86 -14.04
C GLY A 62 -3.99 -5.09 -13.77
N PRO A 63 -2.96 -5.77 -13.24
CA PRO A 63 -1.66 -5.16 -12.97
C PRO A 63 -1.00 -4.66 -14.25
N ALA A 64 -0.58 -3.41 -14.27
CA ALA A 64 0.15 -2.81 -15.39
C ALA A 64 1.42 -2.10 -14.88
N LEU A 65 2.56 -2.44 -15.47
CA LEU A 65 3.84 -1.78 -15.20
C LEU A 65 4.17 -0.84 -16.35
N VAL A 66 4.32 0.45 -16.05
CA VAL A 66 4.72 1.47 -17.03
C VAL A 66 6.15 1.91 -16.75
N ILE A 67 7.08 1.55 -17.62
CA ILE A 67 8.49 1.95 -17.53
C ILE A 67 8.70 3.16 -18.43
N ALA A 68 9.13 4.28 -17.84
CA ALA A 68 9.25 5.54 -18.57
C ALA A 68 10.37 6.41 -17.98
N GLY A 69 11.20 7.00 -18.84
CA GLY A 69 12.30 7.89 -18.46
C GLY A 69 11.82 9.23 -17.86
N ALA A 70 12.75 10.03 -17.36
CA ALA A 70 12.45 11.40 -16.94
C ALA A 70 11.93 12.22 -18.13
N GLY A 71 10.94 13.08 -17.91
CA GLY A 71 10.35 13.93 -18.96
C GLY A 71 9.41 13.22 -19.95
N SER A 72 9.23 11.90 -19.87
CA SER A 72 8.34 11.13 -20.77
C SER A 72 6.84 11.36 -20.54
N GLY A 73 6.46 12.14 -19.54
CA GLY A 73 5.07 12.42 -19.22
C GLY A 73 4.38 11.38 -18.31
N LYS A 74 5.15 10.66 -17.46
CA LYS A 74 4.58 9.68 -16.49
C LYS A 74 3.38 10.20 -15.71
N THR A 75 3.52 11.39 -15.12
CA THR A 75 2.45 12.03 -14.36
C THR A 75 1.23 12.34 -15.24
N ARG A 76 1.46 12.83 -16.46
CA ARG A 76 0.39 13.07 -17.45
C ARG A 76 -0.36 11.78 -17.76
N THR A 77 0.36 10.70 -18.04
CA THR A 77 -0.23 9.37 -18.30
C THR A 77 -1.09 8.91 -17.13
N LEU A 78 -0.60 9.02 -15.89
CA LEU A 78 -1.34 8.60 -14.71
C LEU A 78 -2.62 9.45 -14.51
N VAL A 79 -2.53 10.76 -14.65
CA VAL A 79 -3.68 11.68 -14.55
C VAL A 79 -4.75 11.35 -15.61
N HIS A 80 -4.33 11.08 -16.86
CA HIS A 80 -5.25 10.70 -17.92
C HIS A 80 -5.84 9.29 -17.69
N ARG A 81 -5.07 8.35 -17.07
CA ARG A 81 -5.63 7.04 -16.68
C ARG A 81 -6.76 7.18 -15.69
N VAL A 82 -6.60 8.03 -14.67
CA VAL A 82 -7.67 8.31 -13.70
C VAL A 82 -8.89 8.90 -14.40
N ALA A 83 -8.70 9.89 -15.27
CA ALA A 83 -9.77 10.49 -16.04
C ALA A 83 -10.49 9.46 -16.92
N TYR A 84 -9.73 8.60 -17.62
CA TYR A 84 -10.25 7.54 -18.46
C TYR A 84 -11.08 6.51 -17.69
N LEU A 85 -10.62 6.10 -16.49
CA LEU A 85 -11.36 5.15 -15.65
C LEU A 85 -12.72 5.75 -15.23
N ILE A 86 -12.75 7.02 -14.85
CA ILE A 86 -13.99 7.71 -14.48
C ILE A 86 -14.92 7.87 -15.70
N ASP A 87 -14.39 8.25 -16.85
CA ASP A 87 -15.13 8.31 -18.10
C ASP A 87 -15.66 6.93 -18.52
N SER A 88 -14.93 5.86 -18.21
CA SER A 88 -15.34 4.47 -18.45
C SER A 88 -16.39 3.96 -17.45
N GLY A 89 -16.79 4.78 -16.46
CA GLY A 89 -17.83 4.46 -15.50
C GLY A 89 -17.36 3.90 -14.17
N VAL A 90 -16.05 3.93 -13.89
CA VAL A 90 -15.52 3.58 -12.56
C VAL A 90 -15.92 4.69 -11.58
N ASP A 91 -16.51 4.32 -10.43
CA ASP A 91 -16.82 5.29 -9.40
C ASP A 91 -15.52 5.92 -8.86
N PRO A 92 -15.40 7.25 -8.84
CA PRO A 92 -14.18 7.92 -8.35
C PRO A 92 -13.76 7.51 -6.94
N SER A 93 -14.70 7.13 -6.07
CA SER A 93 -14.40 6.64 -4.72
C SER A 93 -13.69 5.28 -4.68
N HIS A 94 -13.68 4.55 -5.78
CA HIS A 94 -12.94 3.29 -5.94
C HIS A 94 -11.55 3.49 -6.54
N ILE A 95 -11.14 4.74 -6.78
CA ILE A 95 -9.83 5.07 -7.33
C ILE A 95 -8.94 5.61 -6.21
N LEU A 96 -7.80 4.96 -6.02
CA LEU A 96 -6.76 5.39 -5.09
C LEU A 96 -5.51 5.83 -5.86
N LEU A 97 -5.14 7.11 -5.73
CA LEU A 97 -3.99 7.71 -6.40
C LEU A 97 -2.87 7.96 -5.39
N LEU A 98 -1.79 7.17 -5.47
CA LEU A 98 -0.68 7.23 -4.53
C LEU A 98 0.57 7.86 -5.14
N THR A 99 1.28 8.65 -4.34
CA THR A 99 2.55 9.26 -4.69
C THR A 99 3.53 9.27 -3.51
N PHE A 100 4.77 9.67 -3.75
CA PHE A 100 5.78 9.78 -2.68
C PHE A 100 5.67 11.08 -1.88
N THR A 101 5.21 12.19 -2.47
CA THR A 101 5.16 13.48 -1.79
C THR A 101 3.75 14.06 -1.75
N ARG A 102 3.43 14.79 -0.69
CA ARG A 102 2.13 15.50 -0.56
C ARG A 102 1.89 16.43 -1.74
N LYS A 103 2.91 17.22 -2.09
CA LYS A 103 2.84 18.16 -3.21
C LYS A 103 2.48 17.45 -4.53
N SER A 104 3.13 16.32 -4.83
CA SER A 104 2.80 15.55 -6.03
C SER A 104 1.37 15.01 -6.01
N SER A 105 0.86 14.61 -4.84
CA SER A 105 -0.52 14.15 -4.71
C SER A 105 -1.52 15.27 -4.99
N GLU A 106 -1.32 16.43 -4.39
CA GLU A 106 -2.14 17.63 -4.61
C GLU A 106 -2.14 18.04 -6.07
N GLU A 107 -0.97 18.18 -6.69
CA GLU A 107 -0.83 18.50 -8.10
C GLU A 107 -1.52 17.50 -9.04
N MET A 108 -1.43 16.19 -8.72
CA MET A 108 -2.11 15.17 -9.53
C MET A 108 -3.63 15.28 -9.42
N LEU A 109 -4.17 15.44 -8.21
CA LEU A 109 -5.60 15.60 -8.00
C LEU A 109 -6.14 16.87 -8.65
N GLU A 110 -5.41 18.00 -8.57
CA GLU A 110 -5.75 19.24 -9.28
C GLU A 110 -5.79 19.02 -10.79
N ARG A 111 -4.81 18.33 -11.36
CA ARG A 111 -4.77 18.01 -12.79
C ARG A 111 -5.90 17.09 -13.23
N VAL A 112 -6.26 16.08 -12.40
CA VAL A 112 -7.46 15.27 -12.66
C VAL A 112 -8.70 16.14 -12.63
N GLY A 113 -8.82 17.03 -11.64
CA GLY A 113 -9.94 17.99 -11.54
C GLY A 113 -10.04 18.93 -12.74
N ALA A 114 -8.90 19.40 -13.26
CA ALA A 114 -8.86 20.24 -14.46
C ALA A 114 -9.36 19.50 -15.72
N LEU A 115 -9.16 18.18 -15.80
CA LEU A 115 -9.60 17.36 -16.93
C LEU A 115 -11.08 17.01 -16.91
N ILE A 116 -11.61 16.62 -15.74
CA ILE A 116 -12.95 16.02 -15.63
C ILE A 116 -13.88 16.75 -14.65
N GLY A 117 -13.43 17.87 -14.12
CA GLY A 117 -14.24 18.73 -13.24
C GLY A 117 -14.61 18.09 -11.92
N SER A 118 -15.80 18.39 -11.41
CA SER A 118 -16.31 17.93 -10.12
C SER A 118 -16.40 16.40 -9.96
N ARG A 119 -16.37 15.65 -11.05
CA ARG A 119 -16.38 14.19 -11.02
C ARG A 119 -15.16 13.60 -10.32
N SER A 120 -14.03 14.34 -10.24
CA SER A 120 -12.81 13.94 -9.56
C SER A 120 -12.86 14.05 -8.03
N GLN A 121 -13.82 14.74 -7.46
CA GLN A 121 -13.83 15.13 -6.03
C GLN A 121 -13.83 13.95 -5.06
N ARG A 122 -14.26 12.75 -5.49
CA ARG A 122 -14.30 11.55 -4.66
C ARG A 122 -13.08 10.63 -4.89
N VAL A 123 -12.15 11.01 -5.76
CA VAL A 123 -10.89 10.26 -5.92
C VAL A 123 -10.07 10.38 -4.65
N CYS A 124 -9.74 9.24 -4.05
CA CYS A 124 -8.87 9.22 -2.89
C CYS A 124 -7.41 9.35 -3.35
N GLY A 125 -6.68 10.32 -2.78
CA GLY A 125 -5.28 10.52 -3.12
C GLY A 125 -4.44 10.87 -1.91
N GLY A 126 -3.15 10.52 -1.97
CA GLY A 126 -2.23 10.79 -0.88
C GLY A 126 -0.84 10.20 -1.11
N THR A 127 0.00 10.35 -0.09
CA THR A 127 1.24 9.58 -0.02
C THR A 127 0.95 8.17 0.51
N PHE A 128 1.83 7.21 0.20
CA PHE A 128 1.74 5.86 0.75
C PHE A 128 1.53 5.88 2.27
N HIS A 129 2.36 6.60 3.01
CA HIS A 129 2.26 6.72 4.46
C HIS A 129 0.95 7.37 4.93
N SER A 130 0.44 8.40 4.24
CA SER A 130 -0.82 9.04 4.65
C SER A 130 -2.02 8.13 4.48
N VAL A 131 -2.04 7.35 3.41
CA VAL A 131 -3.11 6.38 3.16
C VAL A 131 -2.98 5.18 4.08
N ALA A 132 -1.78 4.66 4.31
CA ALA A 132 -1.53 3.59 5.26
C ALA A 132 -1.95 3.99 6.69
N ASN A 133 -1.59 5.20 7.15
CA ASN A 133 -2.08 5.75 8.42
C ASN A 133 -3.61 5.81 8.49
N MET A 134 -4.27 6.27 7.42
CA MET A 134 -5.74 6.30 7.36
C MET A 134 -6.34 4.89 7.47
N LEU A 135 -5.79 3.91 6.76
CA LEU A 135 -6.22 2.52 6.81
C LEU A 135 -6.01 1.90 8.19
N LEU A 136 -4.86 2.12 8.82
CA LEU A 136 -4.56 1.62 10.15
C LEU A 136 -5.48 2.23 11.21
N ARG A 137 -5.79 3.53 11.13
CA ARG A 137 -6.76 4.16 12.03
C ARG A 137 -8.17 3.59 11.89
N ARG A 138 -8.55 3.19 10.67
CA ARG A 138 -9.89 2.64 10.39
C ARG A 138 -9.99 1.14 10.68
N HIS A 139 -8.95 0.38 10.39
CA HIS A 139 -8.97 -1.07 10.37
C HIS A 139 -7.91 -1.74 11.26
N GLY A 140 -7.00 -0.98 11.87
CA GLY A 140 -5.85 -1.49 12.63
C GLY A 140 -6.20 -2.39 13.81
N ARG A 141 -7.42 -2.32 14.35
CA ARG A 141 -7.87 -3.20 15.45
C ARG A 141 -7.74 -4.69 15.12
N VAL A 142 -7.88 -5.06 13.85
CA VAL A 142 -7.69 -6.45 13.40
C VAL A 142 -6.24 -6.91 13.62
N LEU A 143 -5.30 -5.96 13.63
CA LEU A 143 -3.87 -6.17 13.88
C LEU A 143 -3.46 -5.89 15.34
N GLY A 144 -4.43 -5.59 16.22
CA GLY A 144 -4.15 -5.18 17.60
C GLY A 144 -3.66 -3.73 17.74
N ILE A 145 -3.86 -2.90 16.71
CA ILE A 145 -3.50 -1.49 16.69
C ILE A 145 -4.75 -0.66 17.00
N GLU A 146 -4.74 0.07 18.11
CA GLU A 146 -5.85 0.94 18.47
C GLU A 146 -5.85 2.22 17.63
N PRO A 147 -7.02 2.79 17.29
CA PRO A 147 -7.11 3.99 16.44
C PRO A 147 -6.36 5.22 16.99
N GLY A 148 -6.12 5.24 18.32
CA GLY A 148 -5.39 6.30 19.02
C GLY A 148 -3.86 6.15 19.01
N PHE A 149 -3.29 5.26 18.23
CA PHE A 149 -1.85 5.08 18.18
C PHE A 149 -1.10 6.37 17.84
N THR A 150 0.12 6.49 18.34
CA THR A 150 1.02 7.62 18.05
C THR A 150 2.07 7.21 17.04
N ILE A 151 2.33 8.08 16.06
CA ILE A 151 3.41 7.91 15.10
C ILE A 151 4.65 8.60 15.67
N MET A 152 5.73 7.85 15.84
CA MET A 152 7.04 8.36 16.23
C MET A 152 7.78 8.88 14.99
N ASP A 153 8.44 10.00 15.12
CA ASP A 153 9.42 10.42 14.13
C ASP A 153 10.76 9.67 14.31
N ARG A 154 11.72 9.96 13.43
CA ARG A 154 13.06 9.35 13.49
C ARG A 154 13.77 9.61 14.80
N GLY A 155 13.65 10.83 15.34
CA GLY A 155 14.26 11.23 16.62
C GLY A 155 13.66 10.46 17.79
N ASP A 156 12.33 10.36 17.85
CA ASP A 156 11.61 9.61 18.89
C ASP A 156 11.98 8.12 18.85
N ALA A 157 12.08 7.52 17.66
CA ALA A 157 12.49 6.13 17.48
C ALA A 157 13.92 5.90 17.99
N GLU A 158 14.85 6.79 17.64
CA GLU A 158 16.23 6.73 18.12
C GLU A 158 16.34 6.91 19.63
N ASP A 159 15.53 7.79 20.23
CA ASP A 159 15.52 8.02 21.67
C ASP A 159 14.92 6.84 22.43
N LEU A 160 13.89 6.20 21.90
CA LEU A 160 13.35 4.96 22.46
C LEU A 160 14.41 3.83 22.41
N ILE A 161 15.13 3.69 21.30
CA ILE A 161 16.24 2.72 21.18
C ILE A 161 17.34 3.02 22.22
N ALA A 162 17.71 4.30 22.42
CA ALA A 162 18.71 4.69 23.41
C ALA A 162 18.28 4.35 24.84
N LEU A 163 17.01 4.62 25.17
CA LEU A 163 16.42 4.28 26.46
C LEU A 163 16.47 2.77 26.72
N LEU A 164 16.01 1.97 25.78
CA LEU A 164 15.97 0.52 25.90
C LEU A 164 17.38 -0.09 25.96
N ARG A 165 18.33 0.47 25.20
CA ARG A 165 19.73 0.12 25.26
C ARG A 165 20.31 0.32 26.68
N ALA A 166 19.99 1.44 27.32
CA ALA A 166 20.39 1.71 28.70
C ALA A 166 19.76 0.72 29.69
N GLN A 167 18.46 0.45 29.56
CA GLN A 167 17.72 -0.49 30.40
C GLN A 167 18.27 -1.93 30.29
N LEU A 168 18.75 -2.32 29.13
CA LEU A 168 19.34 -3.63 28.87
C LEU A 168 20.82 -3.74 29.27
N GLY A 169 21.43 -2.66 29.79
CA GLY A 169 22.83 -2.63 30.17
C GLY A 169 23.81 -2.71 29.01
N LEU A 170 23.37 -2.34 27.79
CA LEU A 170 24.20 -2.41 26.58
C LEU A 170 25.03 -1.13 26.36
N ASN A 171 25.00 -0.19 27.29
CA ASN A 171 25.70 1.10 27.18
C ASN A 171 27.14 1.07 27.71
N GLU A 172 27.49 0.15 28.61
CA GLU A 172 28.51 0.49 29.59
C GLU A 172 29.96 0.09 29.27
N LYS A 173 30.22 -0.78 28.30
CA LYS A 173 31.59 -1.29 28.15
C LYS A 173 32.15 -1.42 26.74
N ASP A 174 31.33 -1.34 25.72
CA ASP A 174 31.81 -1.57 24.36
C ASP A 174 31.71 -0.33 23.48
N LYS A 175 32.85 0.35 23.30
CA LYS A 175 32.96 1.52 22.39
C LYS A 175 32.64 1.16 20.92
N ARG A 176 32.52 -0.14 20.59
CA ARG A 176 32.23 -0.62 19.25
C ARG A 176 30.75 -0.90 19.00
N PHE A 177 29.91 -0.88 20.05
CA PHE A 177 28.48 -1.08 19.87
C PHE A 177 27.88 0.04 19.00
N PRO A 178 26.96 -0.26 18.05
CA PRO A 178 26.43 0.73 17.13
C PRO A 178 25.68 1.86 17.85
N ARG A 179 25.74 3.06 17.29
CA ARG A 179 25.00 4.24 17.79
C ARG A 179 23.51 4.09 17.54
N LYS A 180 22.65 4.78 18.29
CA LYS A 180 21.20 4.73 18.18
C LYS A 180 20.69 4.93 16.75
N GLY A 181 21.26 5.86 16.00
CA GLY A 181 20.88 6.11 14.60
C GLY A 181 21.24 4.96 13.66
N THR A 182 22.40 4.30 13.87
CA THR A 182 22.78 3.10 13.10
C THR A 182 21.88 1.92 13.43
N ILE A 183 21.50 1.75 14.71
CA ILE A 183 20.57 0.69 15.12
C ILE A 183 19.20 0.90 14.48
N ALA A 184 18.69 2.13 14.51
CA ALA A 184 17.43 2.48 13.84
C ALA A 184 17.50 2.23 12.33
N GLU A 185 18.64 2.51 11.68
CA GLU A 185 18.86 2.22 10.26
C GLU A 185 18.84 0.70 9.98
N ILE A 186 19.51 -0.09 10.80
CA ILE A 186 19.53 -1.56 10.67
C ILE A 186 18.09 -2.11 10.77
N TYR A 187 17.32 -1.68 11.77
CA TYR A 187 15.94 -2.15 11.96
C TYR A 187 15.03 -1.71 10.83
N SER A 188 15.14 -0.45 10.38
CA SER A 188 14.42 0.05 9.22
C SER A 188 14.72 -0.75 7.94
N LYS A 189 15.98 -1.13 7.72
CA LYS A 189 16.35 -1.99 6.58
C LYS A 189 15.72 -3.38 6.69
N CYS A 190 15.67 -3.97 7.88
CA CYS A 190 15.02 -5.27 8.08
C CYS A 190 13.54 -5.22 7.67
N GLU A 191 12.79 -4.19 8.12
CA GLU A 191 11.38 -4.03 7.80
C GLU A 191 11.16 -3.74 6.29
N ASN A 192 11.91 -2.79 5.73
CA ASN A 192 11.72 -2.37 4.33
C ASN A 192 12.17 -3.39 3.29
N THR A 193 13.11 -4.28 3.63
CA THR A 193 13.62 -5.31 2.72
C THR A 193 13.08 -6.70 3.01
N LEU A 194 12.35 -6.88 4.12
CA LEU A 194 11.87 -8.16 4.63
C LEU A 194 13.00 -9.18 4.86
N ARG A 195 14.22 -8.68 5.12
CA ARG A 195 15.42 -9.49 5.40
C ARG A 195 15.63 -9.62 6.91
N GLY A 196 16.20 -10.74 7.31
CA GLY A 196 16.54 -10.98 8.72
C GLY A 196 17.63 -10.05 9.24
N LEU A 197 17.60 -9.75 10.56
CA LEU A 197 18.61 -8.91 11.20
C LEU A 197 20.04 -9.41 10.97
N GLU A 198 20.24 -10.72 11.08
CA GLU A 198 21.53 -11.36 10.86
C GLU A 198 22.04 -11.11 9.43
N GLU A 199 21.18 -11.30 8.45
CA GLU A 199 21.52 -11.10 7.05
C GLU A 199 21.92 -9.65 6.76
N ILE A 200 21.12 -8.68 7.24
CA ILE A 200 21.42 -7.25 7.10
C ILE A 200 22.74 -6.88 7.78
N VAL A 201 22.97 -7.38 9.00
CA VAL A 201 24.21 -7.08 9.73
C VAL A 201 25.42 -7.69 9.05
N LEU A 202 25.36 -8.92 8.62
CA LEU A 202 26.50 -9.59 7.98
C LEU A 202 26.84 -8.97 6.61
N ASP A 203 25.85 -8.59 5.83
CA ASP A 203 26.07 -8.02 4.51
C ASP A 203 26.49 -6.56 4.53
N GLU A 204 25.82 -5.71 5.33
CA GLU A 204 25.96 -4.28 5.21
C GLU A 204 26.63 -3.63 6.43
N PHE A 205 26.65 -4.32 7.58
CA PHE A 205 27.17 -3.81 8.84
C PHE A 205 28.09 -4.84 9.52
N SER A 206 28.88 -5.59 8.75
CA SER A 206 29.68 -6.73 9.21
C SER A 206 30.61 -6.44 10.40
N HIS A 207 31.01 -5.18 10.59
CA HIS A 207 31.80 -4.74 11.75
C HIS A 207 31.02 -4.75 13.09
N PHE A 208 29.70 -5.01 13.04
CA PHE A 208 28.85 -5.22 14.22
C PHE A 208 28.42 -6.69 14.39
N ALA A 209 29.00 -7.63 13.64
CA ALA A 209 28.65 -9.05 13.71
C ALA A 209 28.77 -9.62 15.14
N ASP A 210 29.78 -9.21 15.90
CA ASP A 210 29.99 -9.64 17.30
C ASP A 210 28.86 -9.16 18.24
N HIS A 211 28.03 -8.24 17.81
CA HIS A 211 26.93 -7.69 18.60
C HIS A 211 25.54 -8.21 18.20
N LEU A 212 25.43 -9.19 17.33
CA LEU A 212 24.18 -9.73 16.82
C LEU A 212 23.20 -10.12 17.91
N GLU A 213 23.63 -10.83 18.94
CA GLU A 213 22.77 -11.27 20.03
C GLU A 213 22.19 -10.07 20.80
N ALA A 214 23.02 -9.06 21.07
CA ALA A 214 22.59 -7.84 21.74
C ALA A 214 21.63 -7.02 20.87
N LEU A 215 21.86 -6.94 19.56
CA LEU A 215 20.95 -6.30 18.60
C LEU A 215 19.60 -7.04 18.52
N TRP A 216 19.59 -8.37 18.52
CA TRP A 216 18.37 -9.16 18.60
C TRP A 216 17.56 -8.88 19.87
N LYS A 217 18.26 -8.85 21.02
CA LYS A 217 17.63 -8.56 22.30
C LYS A 217 17.00 -7.16 22.32
N LEU A 218 17.72 -6.18 21.78
CA LEU A 218 17.27 -4.79 21.70
C LEU A 218 16.10 -4.64 20.72
N GLN A 219 16.12 -5.32 19.55
CA GLN A 219 15.03 -5.31 18.58
C GLN A 219 13.72 -5.85 19.18
N ARG A 220 13.80 -6.97 19.90
CA ARG A 220 12.62 -7.53 20.59
C ARG A 220 12.05 -6.56 21.64
N ALA A 221 12.94 -5.91 22.40
CA ALA A 221 12.53 -4.92 23.39
C ALA A 221 11.90 -3.69 22.73
N TYR A 222 12.44 -3.23 21.60
CA TYR A 222 11.91 -2.12 20.81
C TYR A 222 10.50 -2.42 20.28
N GLN A 223 10.31 -3.57 19.65
CA GLN A 223 9.01 -3.99 19.16
C GLN A 223 7.98 -4.18 20.29
N ALA A 224 8.41 -4.76 21.42
CA ALA A 224 7.56 -4.93 22.60
C ALA A 224 7.12 -3.56 23.17
N ALA A 225 8.04 -2.61 23.29
CA ALA A 225 7.75 -1.27 23.79
C ALA A 225 6.80 -0.50 22.87
N LYS A 226 6.98 -0.61 21.54
CA LYS A 226 6.06 -0.03 20.55
C LYS A 226 4.64 -0.59 20.74
N ARG A 227 4.49 -1.91 20.78
CA ARG A 227 3.17 -2.56 20.97
C ARG A 227 2.51 -2.15 22.29
N GLN A 228 3.25 -2.20 23.40
CA GLN A 228 2.71 -1.88 24.72
C GLN A 228 2.20 -0.45 24.82
N ARG A 229 2.88 0.49 24.15
CA ARG A 229 2.56 1.92 24.21
C ARG A 229 1.74 2.40 23.01
N GLN A 230 1.33 1.50 22.13
CA GLN A 230 0.62 1.82 20.89
C GLN A 230 1.37 2.88 20.07
N LEU A 231 2.67 2.65 19.87
CA LEU A 231 3.56 3.48 19.07
C LEU A 231 3.85 2.78 17.76
N LEU A 232 3.85 3.52 16.68
CA LEU A 232 4.29 3.08 15.36
C LEU A 232 5.37 4.03 14.87
N ASP A 233 6.40 3.52 14.22
CA ASP A 233 7.30 4.34 13.42
C ASP A 233 6.85 4.40 11.96
N TYR A 234 7.60 5.12 11.11
CA TYR A 234 7.22 5.24 9.71
C TYR A 234 7.29 3.91 8.95
N ASP A 235 8.18 3.00 9.35
CA ASP A 235 8.32 1.69 8.70
C ASP A 235 7.14 0.78 9.04
N ASP A 236 6.56 0.90 10.24
CA ASP A 236 5.36 0.15 10.64
C ASP A 236 4.09 0.54 9.86
N LEU A 237 4.09 1.68 9.17
CA LEU A 237 2.93 2.15 8.41
C LEU A 237 2.78 1.42 7.06
N LEU A 238 3.84 0.83 6.51
CA LEU A 238 3.86 0.21 5.18
C LEU A 238 3.90 -1.30 5.25
#